data_10e2f6ef2a95a439977b7d34bdaea2fb
#
_entry.id   10e2f6ef2a95a439977b7d34bdaea2fb
#
_cell.length_a   1.000
_cell.length_b   1.000
_cell.length_c   1.000
_cell.angle_alpha   90.00
_cell.angle_beta   90.00
_cell.angle_gamma   90.00
#
_symmetry.space_group_name_H-M   'P 1'
#
loop_
_entity.id
_entity.type
_entity.pdbx_description
1 polymer ?
#
loop_
_entity_poly.entity_id
_entity_poly.type
_entity_poly.pdbx_seq_one_letter_code
_entity_poly.pdbx_strand_id
1 'polypeptide(L)'
;MAKAKGIFATRCAPCHGDRGQGIVGPNLTDEYWLHGGRLTDFYETISEGVPEKGMVPWKTQLSPDEIAAMAAYVGTLRGTHPPNPKPPQGQKVAPDGSPTR
;
A
#
# COMPACT_ATOMS: atom_id res chain seq x y z
N MET A 1 -7.87 -2.41 -13.58
CA MET A 1 -7.28 -3.09 -12.41
C MET A 1 -6.33 -4.24 -12.76
N ALA A 2 -6.48 -4.89 -13.90
CA ALA A 2 -5.56 -5.97 -14.28
C ALA A 2 -4.11 -5.50 -14.39
N LYS A 3 -3.87 -4.33 -14.97
CA LYS A 3 -2.53 -3.74 -15.08
C LYS A 3 -1.94 -3.42 -13.71
N ALA A 4 -2.75 -2.84 -12.80
CA ALA A 4 -2.31 -2.52 -11.46
C ALA A 4 -1.96 -3.79 -10.66
N LYS A 5 -2.75 -4.85 -10.80
CA LYS A 5 -2.46 -6.13 -10.17
C LYS A 5 -1.12 -6.70 -10.62
N GLY A 6 -0.81 -6.61 -11.92
CA GLY A 6 0.49 -7.06 -12.46
C GLY A 6 1.65 -6.25 -11.94
N ILE A 7 1.50 -4.93 -11.87
CA ILE A 7 2.53 -4.04 -11.30
C ILE A 7 2.75 -4.36 -9.82
N PHE A 8 1.67 -4.53 -9.06
CA PHE A 8 1.75 -4.90 -7.64
C PHE A 8 2.54 -6.20 -7.46
N ALA A 9 2.21 -7.22 -8.24
CA ALA A 9 2.84 -8.54 -8.12
C ALA A 9 4.36 -8.48 -8.36
N THR A 10 4.82 -7.62 -9.25
CA THR A 10 6.24 -7.54 -9.61
C THR A 10 7.01 -6.50 -8.82
N ARG A 11 6.36 -5.41 -8.40
CA ARG A 11 7.04 -4.25 -7.79
C ARG A 11 6.80 -4.10 -6.30
N CYS A 12 5.61 -4.46 -5.83
CA CYS A 12 5.21 -4.23 -4.43
C CYS A 12 5.24 -5.52 -3.60
N ALA A 13 4.84 -6.64 -4.20
CA ALA A 13 4.77 -7.91 -3.50
C ALA A 13 6.08 -8.38 -2.88
N PRO A 14 7.28 -8.11 -3.46
CA PRO A 14 8.53 -8.50 -2.79
C PRO A 14 8.66 -8.00 -1.36
N CYS A 15 8.08 -6.85 -1.03
CA CYS A 15 8.11 -6.30 0.34
C CYS A 15 6.78 -6.46 1.07
N HIS A 16 5.65 -6.38 0.37
CA HIS A 16 4.32 -6.39 0.99
C HIS A 16 3.61 -7.74 0.91
N GLY A 17 4.16 -8.70 0.18
CA GLY A 17 3.52 -9.98 -0.05
C GLY A 17 2.58 -9.93 -1.25
N ASP A 18 2.33 -11.07 -1.89
CA ASP A 18 1.51 -11.18 -3.10
C ASP A 18 0.04 -10.83 -2.86
N ARG A 19 -0.42 -10.90 -1.60
CA ARG A 19 -1.78 -10.53 -1.18
C ARG A 19 -1.79 -9.28 -0.30
N GLY A 20 -0.65 -8.57 -0.17
CA GLY A 20 -0.51 -7.37 0.64
C GLY A 20 -0.41 -7.64 2.13
N GLN A 21 -0.21 -8.88 2.56
CA GLN A 21 -0.21 -9.28 3.98
C GLN A 21 0.97 -8.73 4.79
N GLY A 22 2.00 -8.25 4.11
CA GLY A 22 3.22 -7.73 4.74
C GLY A 22 4.32 -8.77 4.82
N ILE A 23 5.54 -8.33 4.57
CA ILE A 23 6.78 -9.12 4.76
C ILE A 23 7.82 -8.16 5.34
N VAL A 24 8.63 -7.51 4.49
CA VAL A 24 9.52 -6.42 4.89
C VAL A 24 8.70 -5.16 5.10
N GLY A 25 7.80 -4.86 4.15
CA GLY A 25 6.87 -3.75 4.26
C GLY A 25 5.65 -4.08 5.11
N PRO A 26 4.85 -3.06 5.49
CA PRO A 26 3.66 -3.25 6.30
C PRO A 26 2.58 -4.09 5.62
N ASN A 27 1.70 -4.66 6.44
CA ASN A 27 0.46 -5.28 5.99
C ASN A 27 -0.45 -4.20 5.38
N LEU A 28 -0.89 -4.40 4.14
CA LEU A 28 -1.76 -3.46 3.42
C LEU A 28 -3.24 -3.85 3.52
N THR A 29 -3.57 -4.91 4.25
CA THR A 29 -4.93 -5.44 4.31
C THR A 29 -5.68 -5.03 5.58
N ASP A 30 -4.98 -4.58 6.61
CA ASP A 30 -5.59 -4.19 7.88
C ASP A 30 -5.99 -2.70 7.89
N GLU A 31 -6.52 -2.25 9.01
CA GLU A 31 -6.98 -0.88 9.19
C GLU A 31 -5.90 0.07 9.72
N TYR A 32 -4.64 -0.39 9.83
CA TYR A 32 -3.55 0.38 10.41
C TYR A 32 -2.57 0.81 9.32
N TRP A 33 -2.25 2.10 9.30
CA TRP A 33 -1.44 2.72 8.25
C TRP A 33 -0.37 3.63 8.84
N LEU A 34 0.88 3.46 8.39
CA LEU A 34 2.02 4.25 8.86
C LEU A 34 2.02 5.68 8.31
N HIS A 35 1.53 5.85 7.07
CA HIS A 35 1.66 7.10 6.32
C HIS A 35 0.31 7.66 5.87
N GLY A 36 -0.77 7.32 6.58
CA GLY A 36 -2.12 7.72 6.23
C GLY A 36 -2.88 6.66 5.44
N GLY A 37 -4.20 6.71 5.51
CA GLY A 37 -5.08 5.67 4.96
C GLY A 37 -5.99 6.13 3.83
N ARG A 38 -5.82 7.37 3.31
CA ARG A 38 -6.59 7.87 2.18
C ARG A 38 -5.93 7.51 0.86
N LEU A 39 -6.70 7.50 -0.23
CA LEU A 39 -6.14 7.23 -1.56
C LEU A 39 -5.06 8.24 -1.93
N THR A 40 -5.23 9.50 -1.56
CA THR A 40 -4.22 10.54 -1.77
C THR A 40 -2.95 10.27 -0.99
N ASP A 41 -3.08 9.71 0.21
CA ASP A 41 -1.92 9.31 1.02
C ASP A 41 -1.19 8.14 0.37
N PHE A 42 -1.92 7.17 -0.18
CA PHE A 42 -1.32 6.03 -0.89
C PHE A 42 -0.58 6.51 -2.13
N TYR A 43 -1.20 7.41 -2.89
CA TYR A 43 -0.57 7.99 -4.08
C TYR A 43 0.76 8.67 -3.72
N GLU A 44 0.75 9.52 -2.71
CA GLU A 44 1.93 10.25 -2.29
C GLU A 44 3.03 9.31 -1.79
N THR A 45 2.66 8.32 -0.98
CA THR A 45 3.63 7.35 -0.43
C THR A 45 4.27 6.51 -1.53
N ILE A 46 3.49 6.06 -2.50
CA ILE A 46 4.02 5.29 -3.64
C ILE A 46 4.91 6.19 -4.49
N SER A 47 4.46 7.41 -4.79
CA SER A 47 5.18 8.35 -5.64
C SER A 47 6.54 8.72 -5.03
N GLU A 48 6.55 9.14 -3.77
CA GLU A 48 7.75 9.63 -3.09
C GLU A 48 8.56 8.54 -2.40
N GLY A 49 7.96 7.38 -2.19
CA GLY A 49 8.60 6.28 -1.49
C GLY A 49 8.81 6.56 -0.01
N VAL A 50 9.49 5.65 0.65
CA VAL A 50 9.95 5.79 2.04
C VAL A 50 11.40 5.29 2.05
N PRO A 51 12.35 6.08 1.51
CA PRO A 51 13.73 5.61 1.30
C PRO A 51 14.41 5.11 2.56
N GLU A 52 14.15 5.73 3.70
CA GLU A 52 14.71 5.33 4.99
C GLU A 52 14.21 3.94 5.45
N LYS A 53 13.13 3.45 4.85
CA LYS A 53 12.59 2.11 5.10
C LYS A 53 12.80 1.16 3.93
N GLY A 54 13.50 1.61 2.89
CA GLY A 54 13.81 0.80 1.71
C GLY A 54 12.77 0.84 0.61
N MET A 55 11.72 1.64 0.73
CA MET A 55 10.74 1.81 -0.34
C MET A 55 11.20 2.90 -1.29
N VAL A 56 11.43 2.54 -2.56
CA VAL A 56 11.92 3.49 -3.57
C VAL A 56 10.82 4.46 -4.02
N PRO A 57 11.18 5.68 -4.49
CA PRO A 57 10.20 6.58 -5.10
C PRO A 57 9.78 6.06 -6.47
N TRP A 58 8.55 5.57 -6.59
CA TRP A 58 8.09 4.94 -7.82
C TRP A 58 7.77 5.95 -8.94
N LYS A 59 7.70 7.26 -8.63
CA LYS A 59 7.49 8.31 -9.65
C LYS A 59 8.57 8.31 -10.73
N THR A 60 9.73 7.73 -10.46
CA THR A 60 10.82 7.64 -11.44
C THR A 60 10.62 6.48 -12.42
N GLN A 61 9.72 5.55 -12.14
CA GLN A 61 9.52 4.34 -12.93
C GLN A 61 8.09 4.14 -13.40
N LEU A 62 7.12 4.80 -12.77
CA LEU A 62 5.70 4.69 -13.09
C LEU A 62 5.14 6.06 -13.44
N SER A 63 4.22 6.10 -14.42
CA SER A 63 3.51 7.32 -14.76
C SER A 63 2.55 7.72 -13.64
N PRO A 64 2.08 9.00 -13.61
CA PRO A 64 1.05 9.40 -12.65
C PRO A 64 -0.21 8.54 -12.71
N ASP A 65 -0.64 8.14 -13.90
CA ASP A 65 -1.82 7.28 -14.06
C ASP A 65 -1.57 5.89 -13.48
N GLU A 66 -0.37 5.35 -13.65
CA GLU A 66 0.00 4.07 -13.07
C GLU A 66 0.06 4.13 -11.55
N ILE A 67 0.59 5.23 -11.00
CA ILE A 67 0.63 5.43 -9.54
C ILE A 67 -0.79 5.56 -8.98
N ALA A 68 -1.66 6.30 -9.67
CA ALA A 68 -3.06 6.43 -9.26
C ALA A 68 -3.77 5.07 -9.27
N ALA A 69 -3.51 4.25 -10.29
CA ALA A 69 -4.06 2.90 -10.38
C ALA A 69 -3.53 2.01 -9.24
N MET A 70 -2.26 2.16 -8.87
CA MET A 70 -1.68 1.43 -7.74
C MET A 70 -2.30 1.84 -6.41
N ALA A 71 -2.50 3.15 -6.19
CA ALA A 71 -3.16 3.64 -4.99
C ALA A 71 -4.57 3.05 -4.85
N ALA A 72 -5.34 3.03 -5.95
CA ALA A 72 -6.67 2.44 -5.96
C ALA A 72 -6.61 0.93 -5.69
N TYR A 73 -5.64 0.23 -6.26
CA TYR A 73 -5.46 -1.20 -6.04
C TYR A 73 -5.16 -1.50 -4.56
N VAL A 74 -4.25 -0.76 -3.95
CA VAL A 74 -3.93 -0.90 -2.52
C VAL A 74 -5.18 -0.68 -1.68
N GLY A 75 -6.01 0.29 -2.04
CA GLY A 75 -7.28 0.52 -1.36
C GLY A 75 -8.22 -0.68 -1.39
N THR A 76 -8.17 -1.51 -2.44
CA THR A 76 -9.00 -2.72 -2.52
C THR A 76 -8.51 -3.85 -1.62
N LEU A 77 -7.26 -3.79 -1.15
CA LEU A 77 -6.71 -4.81 -0.26
C LEU A 77 -7.19 -4.66 1.17
N ARG A 78 -7.63 -3.46 1.53
CA ARG A 78 -8.15 -3.19 2.88
C ARG A 78 -9.38 -4.08 3.15
N GLY A 79 -9.38 -4.72 4.31
CA GLY A 79 -10.47 -5.61 4.71
C GLY A 79 -10.39 -7.02 4.15
N THR A 80 -9.40 -7.33 3.33
CA THR A 80 -9.11 -8.71 2.95
C THR A 80 -8.40 -9.41 4.11
N HIS A 81 -8.48 -10.74 4.16
CA HIS A 81 -7.91 -11.52 5.27
C HIS A 81 -7.00 -12.62 4.74
N PRO A 82 -5.83 -12.25 4.17
CA PRO A 82 -4.87 -13.25 3.68
C PRO A 82 -4.24 -14.04 4.83
N PRO A 83 -3.73 -15.26 4.59
CA PRO A 83 -3.04 -16.02 5.62
C PRO A 83 -1.71 -15.37 6.01
N ASN A 84 -1.28 -15.61 7.26
CA ASN A 84 0.00 -15.15 7.79
C ASN A 84 0.19 -13.63 7.69
N PRO A 85 -0.78 -12.81 8.13
CA PRO A 85 -0.64 -11.36 8.04
C PRO A 85 0.45 -10.86 9.00
N LYS A 86 1.24 -9.89 8.53
CA LYS A 86 2.17 -9.19 9.41
C LYS A 86 1.36 -8.40 10.44
N PRO A 87 1.82 -8.31 11.71
CA PRO A 87 1.13 -7.53 12.73
C PRO A 87 0.90 -6.07 12.30
N PRO A 88 -0.20 -5.44 12.75
CA PRO A 88 -0.50 -4.06 12.41
C PRO A 88 0.61 -3.09 12.78
N GLN A 89 0.83 -2.10 11.91
CA GLN A 89 1.79 -1.02 12.12
C GLN A 89 1.11 0.31 11.81
N GLY A 90 1.44 1.34 12.56
CA GLY A 90 0.89 2.66 12.34
C GLY A 90 -0.41 2.89 13.10
N GLN A 91 -1.23 3.79 12.57
CA GLN A 91 -2.44 4.28 13.21
C GLN A 91 -3.69 3.69 12.57
N LYS A 92 -4.64 3.28 13.41
CA LYS A 92 -5.93 2.79 12.92
C LYS A 92 -6.69 3.92 12.21
N VAL A 93 -7.31 3.61 11.08
CA VAL A 93 -8.08 4.56 10.29
C VAL A 93 -9.50 4.03 10.05
N ALA A 94 -10.43 4.98 9.86
CA ALA A 94 -11.80 4.65 9.48
C ALA A 94 -11.86 4.17 8.02
N PRO A 95 -12.99 3.56 7.56
CA PRO A 95 -13.12 3.10 6.18
C PRO A 95 -12.89 4.18 5.12
N ASP A 96 -13.14 5.46 5.44
CA ASP A 96 -12.87 6.58 4.53
C ASP A 96 -11.41 7.06 4.56
N GLY A 97 -10.57 6.41 5.37
CA GLY A 97 -9.17 6.75 5.53
C GLY A 97 -8.88 7.82 6.58
N SER A 98 -9.89 8.39 7.23
CA SER A 98 -9.67 9.38 8.27
C SER A 98 -9.13 8.72 9.54
N PRO A 99 -8.29 9.44 10.33
CA PRO A 99 -7.81 8.89 11.59
C PRO A 99 -8.95 8.57 12.55
N THR A 100 -8.85 7.42 13.24
CA THR A 100 -9.77 7.08 14.33
C THR A 100 -9.12 7.46 15.65
N ARG A 101 -9.96 7.81 16.59
CA ARG A 101 -9.55 8.17 17.95
C ARG A 101 -9.69 6.98 18.89
#